data_a96e5dbb28dc9b4db954f0369b534fca
#
_entry.id   a96e5dbb28dc9b4db954f0369b534fca
#
_cell.length_a   1.000
_cell.length_b   1.000
_cell.length_c   1.000
_cell.angle_alpha   90.00
_cell.angle_beta   90.00
_cell.angle_gamma   90.00
#
_symmetry.space_group_name_H-M   'P 1'
#
loop_
_entity.id
_entity.type
_entity.pdbx_description
1 polymer ?
#
loop_
_entity_poly.entity_id
_entity_poly.type
_entity_poly.pdbx_seq_one_letter_code
_entity_poly.pdbx_strand_id
1 'polypeptide(L)'
;MKHITPTQFYIHPVHVDLIGCGGTGSLVLSGLVRLHLAMKSLGHPYGLEVTAWDPDRVSQSNIGRQLYVESEVGLFKTDCLINRYNMHFGLAWKAEARKFYTKAYYPAHSIIISCVDSRTSRAEINSYLPESGPYVIDAGNDDSVAQCLIGNGSEQLPYPYQVLPELIDTAVKEKNRPSCSLAESLGHQGLFMNQWTATAV
;
A
#
# COMPACT_ATOMS: atom_id res chain seq x y z
N MET A 1 -12.92 14.54 18.49
CA MET A 1 -14.03 13.99 17.68
C MET A 1 -13.95 12.47 17.76
N LYS A 2 -15.06 11.73 17.85
CA LYS A 2 -15.03 10.27 17.95
C LYS A 2 -15.49 9.70 16.59
N HIS A 3 -14.58 9.06 15.87
CA HIS A 3 -14.93 8.33 14.64
C HIS A 3 -15.53 6.96 15.01
N ILE A 4 -16.58 6.54 14.30
CA ILE A 4 -17.21 5.24 14.48
C ILE A 4 -16.99 4.42 13.22
N THR A 5 -16.27 3.31 13.36
CA THR A 5 -16.05 2.36 12.26
C THR A 5 -17.38 1.76 11.80
N PRO A 6 -17.69 1.76 10.49
CA PRO A 6 -18.90 1.14 9.96
C PRO A 6 -19.03 -0.34 10.37
N THR A 7 -20.26 -0.76 10.72
CA THR A 7 -20.54 -2.12 11.17
C THR A 7 -20.15 -3.19 10.14
N GLN A 8 -20.17 -2.83 8.87
CA GLN A 8 -19.77 -3.70 7.75
C GLN A 8 -18.36 -4.26 7.89
N PHE A 9 -17.43 -3.52 8.53
CA PHE A 9 -16.09 -4.00 8.82
C PHE A 9 -16.03 -5.20 9.75
N TYR A 10 -17.08 -5.48 10.49
CA TYR A 10 -17.13 -6.60 11.45
C TYR A 10 -17.82 -7.85 10.89
N ILE A 11 -18.64 -7.70 9.85
CA ILE A 11 -19.54 -8.77 9.38
C ILE A 11 -19.33 -9.16 7.91
N HIS A 12 -18.50 -8.42 7.17
CA HIS A 12 -18.16 -8.71 5.77
C HIS A 12 -16.63 -8.83 5.59
N PRO A 13 -16.16 -9.43 4.49
CA PRO A 13 -14.74 -9.38 4.13
C PRO A 13 -14.27 -7.93 4.02
N VAL A 14 -13.17 -7.58 4.67
CA VAL A 14 -12.58 -6.25 4.51
C VAL A 14 -11.75 -6.24 3.23
N HIS A 15 -12.20 -5.50 2.23
CA HIS A 15 -11.48 -5.39 0.97
C HIS A 15 -10.33 -4.39 1.10
N VAL A 16 -9.12 -4.81 0.73
CA VAL A 16 -7.92 -3.98 0.76
C VAL A 16 -7.29 -3.95 -0.63
N ASP A 17 -7.21 -2.77 -1.23
CA ASP A 17 -6.38 -2.53 -2.40
C ASP A 17 -5.04 -1.93 -1.93
N LEU A 18 -3.96 -2.72 -1.98
CA LEU A 18 -2.60 -2.26 -1.69
C LEU A 18 -1.93 -1.83 -2.98
N ILE A 19 -1.59 -0.55 -3.10
CA ILE A 19 -1.01 0.04 -4.30
C ILE A 19 0.45 0.37 -4.06
N GLY A 20 1.32 -0.27 -4.86
CA GLY A 20 2.77 -0.23 -4.71
C GLY A 20 3.28 -1.34 -3.79
N CYS A 21 4.13 -2.21 -4.35
CA CYS A 21 4.78 -3.35 -3.67
C CYS A 21 6.30 -3.12 -3.53
N GLY A 22 6.70 -1.87 -3.39
CA GLY A 22 8.10 -1.47 -3.15
C GLY A 22 8.56 -1.70 -1.71
N GLY A 23 9.44 -0.85 -1.22
CA GLY A 23 10.01 -0.94 0.14
C GLY A 23 8.94 -0.96 1.23
N THR A 24 8.07 0.05 1.24
CA THR A 24 6.99 0.16 2.23
C THR A 24 5.89 -0.87 1.98
N GLY A 25 5.38 -0.97 0.74
CA GLY A 25 4.24 -1.83 0.44
C GLY A 25 4.50 -3.32 0.64
N SER A 26 5.72 -3.82 0.36
CA SER A 26 6.07 -5.21 0.64
C SER A 26 6.00 -5.56 2.15
N LEU A 27 6.39 -4.60 2.99
CA LEU A 27 6.31 -4.73 4.45
C LEU A 27 4.88 -4.59 4.97
N VAL A 28 4.10 -3.65 4.42
CA VAL A 28 2.66 -3.50 4.73
C VAL A 28 1.92 -4.81 4.42
N LEU A 29 2.18 -5.42 3.26
CA LEU A 29 1.55 -6.69 2.89
C LEU A 29 1.84 -7.79 3.91
N SER A 30 3.07 -7.87 4.42
CA SER A 30 3.44 -8.77 5.53
C SER A 30 2.64 -8.47 6.81
N GLY A 31 2.39 -7.19 7.11
CA GLY A 31 1.54 -6.75 8.21
C GLY A 31 0.09 -7.18 8.04
N LEU A 32 -0.47 -7.02 6.83
CA LEU A 32 -1.84 -7.41 6.50
C LEU A 32 -2.07 -8.92 6.68
N VAL A 33 -1.08 -9.77 6.38
CA VAL A 33 -1.18 -11.22 6.67
C VAL A 33 -1.39 -11.46 8.16
N ARG A 34 -0.57 -10.83 9.01
CA ARG A 34 -0.70 -10.96 10.47
C ARG A 34 -2.03 -10.41 10.97
N LEU A 35 -2.48 -9.29 10.43
CA LEU A 35 -3.78 -8.69 10.75
C LEU A 35 -4.93 -9.64 10.37
N HIS A 36 -4.90 -10.21 9.15
CA HIS A 36 -5.88 -11.20 8.71
C HIS A 36 -6.00 -12.36 9.70
N LEU A 37 -4.86 -12.96 10.08
CA LEU A 37 -4.82 -14.08 11.02
C LEU A 37 -5.34 -13.70 12.41
N ALA A 38 -4.96 -12.51 12.90
CA ALA A 38 -5.44 -11.99 14.17
C ALA A 38 -6.96 -11.75 14.15
N MET A 39 -7.49 -11.13 13.10
CA MET A 39 -8.93 -10.93 12.92
C MET A 39 -9.69 -12.26 12.95
N LYS A 40 -9.21 -13.26 12.20
CA LYS A 40 -9.82 -14.60 12.18
C LYS A 40 -9.78 -15.25 13.57
N SER A 41 -8.68 -15.17 14.26
CA SER A 41 -8.52 -15.72 15.62
C SER A 41 -9.41 -15.03 16.65
N LEU A 42 -9.74 -13.74 16.44
CA LEU A 42 -10.64 -12.97 17.29
C LEU A 42 -12.12 -13.11 16.89
N GLY A 43 -12.44 -13.98 15.94
CA GLY A 43 -13.82 -14.32 15.55
C GLY A 43 -14.37 -13.53 14.36
N HIS A 44 -13.56 -12.74 13.66
CA HIS A 44 -14.02 -12.12 12.42
C HIS A 44 -14.31 -13.19 11.36
N PRO A 45 -15.52 -13.24 10.76
CA PRO A 45 -15.93 -14.39 9.93
C PRO A 45 -15.07 -14.56 8.67
N TYR A 46 -14.55 -13.47 8.08
CA TYR A 46 -13.87 -13.49 6.79
C TYR A 46 -12.41 -12.99 6.84
N GLY A 47 -12.08 -12.00 7.70
CA GLY A 47 -10.79 -11.32 7.70
C GLY A 47 -10.64 -10.37 6.51
N LEU A 48 -9.43 -10.30 5.93
CA LEU A 48 -9.10 -9.42 4.80
C LEU A 48 -9.16 -10.17 3.46
N GLU A 49 -9.61 -9.46 2.43
CA GLU A 49 -9.44 -9.81 1.02
C GLU A 49 -8.54 -8.76 0.36
N VAL A 50 -7.29 -9.13 0.08
CA VAL A 50 -6.29 -8.19 -0.43
C VAL A 50 -6.09 -8.37 -1.93
N THR A 51 -6.04 -7.24 -2.64
CA THR A 51 -5.52 -7.15 -4.01
C THR A 51 -4.30 -6.25 -4.00
N ALA A 52 -3.15 -6.76 -4.43
CA ALA A 52 -1.92 -5.98 -4.55
C ALA A 52 -1.74 -5.51 -6.00
N TRP A 53 -1.43 -4.22 -6.17
CA TRP A 53 -1.28 -3.55 -7.47
C TRP A 53 0.13 -2.98 -7.61
N ASP A 54 0.89 -3.44 -8.59
CA ASP A 54 2.20 -2.90 -8.93
C ASP A 54 2.60 -3.37 -10.34
N PRO A 55 2.93 -2.47 -11.29
CA PRO A 55 3.34 -2.83 -12.64
C PRO A 55 4.79 -3.33 -12.72
N ASP A 56 5.59 -3.11 -11.66
CA ASP A 56 7.02 -3.30 -11.70
C ASP A 56 7.44 -4.78 -11.57
N ARG A 57 8.63 -5.02 -12.10
CA ARG A 57 9.35 -6.27 -11.88
C ARG A 57 10.43 -6.09 -10.81
N VAL A 58 10.76 -7.18 -10.15
CA VAL A 58 11.88 -7.24 -9.21
C VAL A 58 13.18 -6.97 -9.95
N SER A 59 13.98 -6.04 -9.44
CA SER A 59 15.31 -5.72 -9.93
C SER A 59 16.37 -6.06 -8.88
N GLN A 60 17.63 -6.13 -9.30
CA GLN A 60 18.75 -6.38 -8.40
C GLN A 60 18.84 -5.35 -7.26
N SER A 61 18.51 -4.09 -7.51
CA SER A 61 18.51 -3.02 -6.50
C SER A 61 17.39 -3.16 -5.44
N ASN A 62 16.42 -4.02 -5.66
CA ASN A 62 15.36 -4.29 -4.69
C ASN A 62 15.80 -5.28 -3.59
N ILE A 63 16.77 -6.16 -3.90
CA ILE A 63 17.23 -7.20 -2.98
C ILE A 63 17.89 -6.56 -1.74
N GLY A 64 17.51 -7.05 -0.57
CA GLY A 64 18.02 -6.58 0.73
C GLY A 64 17.33 -5.33 1.30
N ARG A 65 16.61 -4.55 0.48
CA ARG A 65 15.85 -3.37 0.92
C ARG A 65 14.34 -3.59 0.90
N GLN A 66 13.88 -4.44 0.02
CA GLN A 66 12.49 -4.86 -0.15
C GLN A 66 12.41 -6.36 0.13
N LEU A 67 11.21 -6.89 0.33
CA LEU A 67 11.02 -8.32 0.65
C LEU A 67 11.10 -9.22 -0.59
N TYR A 68 12.18 -9.09 -1.35
CA TYR A 68 12.46 -9.93 -2.53
C TYR A 68 13.79 -10.65 -2.39
N VAL A 69 13.92 -11.77 -3.11
CA VAL A 69 15.11 -12.62 -3.15
C VAL A 69 15.68 -12.71 -4.57
N GLU A 70 16.96 -13.11 -4.69
CA GLU A 70 17.71 -13.18 -5.94
C GLU A 70 16.97 -13.95 -7.05
N SER A 71 16.36 -15.08 -6.71
CA SER A 71 15.61 -15.92 -7.67
C SER A 71 14.33 -15.30 -8.22
N GLU A 72 13.88 -14.17 -7.67
CA GLU A 72 12.69 -13.44 -8.10
C GLU A 72 13.00 -12.32 -9.09
N VAL A 73 14.28 -12.01 -9.34
CA VAL A 73 14.67 -10.96 -10.28
C VAL A 73 14.07 -11.22 -11.67
N GLY A 74 13.38 -10.19 -12.20
CA GLY A 74 12.66 -10.25 -13.47
C GLY A 74 11.19 -10.67 -13.38
N LEU A 75 10.73 -11.25 -12.26
CA LEU A 75 9.32 -11.56 -12.02
C LEU A 75 8.55 -10.31 -11.58
N PHE A 76 7.23 -10.30 -11.73
CA PHE A 76 6.40 -9.20 -11.22
C PHE A 76 6.40 -9.17 -9.69
N LYS A 77 6.52 -7.97 -9.12
CA LYS A 77 6.56 -7.75 -7.67
C LYS A 77 5.32 -8.31 -6.97
N THR A 78 4.14 -8.06 -7.53
CA THR A 78 2.86 -8.55 -7.00
C THR A 78 2.80 -10.06 -6.97
N ASP A 79 3.20 -10.73 -8.07
CA ASP A 79 3.16 -12.20 -8.17
C ASP A 79 4.07 -12.85 -7.13
N CYS A 80 5.29 -12.33 -6.97
CA CYS A 80 6.24 -12.85 -5.98
C CYS A 80 5.67 -12.83 -4.57
N LEU A 81 5.15 -11.68 -4.14
CA LEU A 81 4.65 -11.51 -2.77
C LEU A 81 3.34 -12.26 -2.55
N ILE A 82 2.36 -12.10 -3.42
CA ILE A 82 1.03 -12.72 -3.26
C ILE A 82 1.12 -14.23 -3.31
N ASN A 83 1.85 -14.81 -4.27
CA ASN A 83 2.01 -16.26 -4.33
C ASN A 83 2.71 -16.82 -3.08
N ARG A 84 3.74 -16.11 -2.59
CA ARG A 84 4.45 -16.49 -1.36
C ARG A 84 3.50 -16.55 -0.17
N TYR A 85 2.71 -15.50 0.07
CA TYR A 85 1.80 -15.47 1.21
C TYR A 85 0.61 -16.41 1.05
N ASN A 86 0.04 -16.53 -0.16
CA ASN A 86 -1.03 -17.47 -0.43
C ASN A 86 -0.58 -18.92 -0.13
N MET A 87 0.62 -19.29 -0.59
CA MET A 87 1.16 -20.64 -0.35
C MET A 87 1.44 -20.92 1.13
N HIS A 88 2.03 -19.93 1.86
CA HIS A 88 2.44 -20.17 3.24
C HIS A 88 1.28 -20.12 4.23
N PHE A 89 0.26 -19.31 3.96
CA PHE A 89 -0.82 -19.03 4.92
C PHE A 89 -2.19 -19.52 4.44
N GLY A 90 -2.28 -20.21 3.30
CA GLY A 90 -3.54 -20.69 2.75
C GLY A 90 -4.51 -19.59 2.35
N LEU A 91 -3.99 -18.45 1.87
CA LEU A 91 -4.78 -17.31 1.46
C LEU A 91 -5.18 -17.39 -0.02
N ALA A 92 -6.17 -16.59 -0.44
CA ALA A 92 -6.62 -16.46 -1.82
C ALA A 92 -6.59 -14.99 -2.29
N TRP A 93 -5.55 -14.26 -1.88
CA TRP A 93 -5.35 -12.86 -2.25
C TRP A 93 -4.94 -12.71 -3.71
N LYS A 94 -5.16 -11.53 -4.30
CA LYS A 94 -4.99 -11.29 -5.74
C LYS A 94 -3.76 -10.44 -6.03
N ALA A 95 -3.05 -10.81 -7.10
CA ALA A 95 -1.97 -10.05 -7.69
C ALA A 95 -2.45 -9.38 -8.99
N GLU A 96 -2.21 -8.08 -9.11
CA GLU A 96 -2.48 -7.30 -10.32
C GLU A 96 -1.17 -6.62 -10.76
N ALA A 97 -0.50 -7.24 -11.74
CA ALA A 97 0.77 -6.78 -12.30
C ALA A 97 0.58 -5.61 -13.28
N ARG A 98 -0.10 -4.56 -12.82
CA ARG A 98 -0.44 -3.36 -13.58
C ARG A 98 -0.70 -2.18 -12.66
N LYS A 99 -0.77 -0.98 -13.23
CA LYS A 99 -1.19 0.21 -12.50
C LYS A 99 -2.61 0.03 -11.92
N PHE A 100 -2.82 0.61 -10.75
CA PHE A 100 -4.14 0.69 -10.14
C PHE A 100 -5.12 1.44 -11.06
N TYR A 101 -6.34 0.95 -11.14
CA TYR A 101 -7.44 1.62 -11.83
C TYR A 101 -8.72 1.47 -11.04
N THR A 102 -9.65 2.40 -11.26
CA THR A 102 -10.91 2.42 -10.51
C THR A 102 -11.73 1.17 -10.71
N LYS A 103 -12.33 0.71 -9.63
CA LYS A 103 -13.54 -0.10 -9.65
C LYS A 103 -14.73 0.85 -9.66
N ALA A 104 -15.74 0.57 -10.45
CA ALA A 104 -16.95 1.40 -10.53
C ALA A 104 -17.69 1.57 -9.20
N TYR A 105 -17.37 0.75 -8.21
CA TYR A 105 -18.00 0.74 -6.89
C TYR A 105 -17.04 0.23 -5.80
N TYR A 106 -16.98 0.97 -4.70
CA TYR A 106 -16.29 0.56 -3.48
C TYR A 106 -17.32 0.21 -2.38
N PRO A 107 -17.29 -1.02 -1.84
CA PRO A 107 -18.04 -1.32 -0.63
C PRO A 107 -17.65 -0.39 0.54
N ALA A 108 -18.58 -0.11 1.44
CA ALA A 108 -18.32 0.75 2.61
C ALA A 108 -17.24 0.21 3.57
N HIS A 109 -16.85 -1.05 3.41
CA HIS A 109 -15.79 -1.75 4.15
C HIS A 109 -14.54 -1.96 3.31
N SER A 110 -14.21 -1.01 2.44
CA SER A 110 -12.99 -1.03 1.61
C SER A 110 -11.93 -0.10 2.17
N ILE A 111 -10.67 -0.53 2.03
CA ILE A 111 -9.48 0.24 2.38
C ILE A 111 -8.57 0.29 1.14
N ILE A 112 -8.12 1.46 0.79
CA ILE A 112 -7.07 1.69 -0.22
C ILE A 112 -5.82 2.10 0.54
N ILE A 113 -4.73 1.36 0.37
CA ILE A 113 -3.43 1.67 0.96
C ILE A 113 -2.48 2.06 -0.17
N SER A 114 -2.11 3.33 -0.21
CA SER A 114 -1.17 3.88 -1.17
C SER A 114 0.25 3.85 -0.58
N CYS A 115 1.12 3.06 -1.18
CA CYS A 115 2.55 2.96 -0.87
C CYS A 115 3.40 3.35 -2.08
N VAL A 116 2.89 4.23 -2.93
CA VAL A 116 3.58 4.73 -4.12
C VAL A 116 4.54 5.85 -3.75
N ASP A 117 5.63 5.96 -4.50
CA ASP A 117 6.68 6.96 -4.29
C ASP A 117 6.46 8.26 -5.07
N SER A 118 5.66 8.24 -6.17
CA SER A 118 5.49 9.40 -7.04
C SER A 118 4.19 10.17 -6.80
N ARG A 119 4.27 11.50 -6.93
CA ARG A 119 3.12 12.41 -6.92
C ARG A 119 2.16 12.12 -8.06
N THR A 120 2.69 11.75 -9.21
CA THR A 120 1.91 11.36 -10.38
C THR A 120 1.03 10.15 -10.08
N SER A 121 1.58 9.12 -9.45
CA SER A 121 0.79 7.93 -9.06
C SER A 121 -0.26 8.28 -8.00
N ARG A 122 0.06 9.14 -7.03
CA ARG A 122 -0.93 9.64 -6.05
C ARG A 122 -2.04 10.44 -6.71
N ALA A 123 -1.72 11.30 -7.69
CA ALA A 123 -2.71 12.05 -8.46
C ALA A 123 -3.61 11.12 -9.27
N GLU A 124 -3.05 10.08 -9.89
CA GLU A 124 -3.84 9.04 -10.58
C GLU A 124 -4.79 8.35 -9.60
N ILE A 125 -4.32 7.91 -8.42
CA ILE A 125 -5.17 7.29 -7.38
C ILE A 125 -6.28 8.25 -6.95
N ASN A 126 -5.94 9.50 -6.64
CA ASN A 126 -6.91 10.51 -6.23
C ASN A 126 -8.01 10.74 -7.28
N SER A 127 -7.67 10.69 -8.59
CA SER A 127 -8.65 10.88 -9.66
C SER A 127 -9.71 9.78 -9.72
N TYR A 128 -9.47 8.64 -9.09
CA TYR A 128 -10.36 7.51 -9.02
C TYR A 128 -11.20 7.46 -7.74
N LEU A 129 -10.92 8.31 -6.75
CA LEU A 129 -11.66 8.30 -5.50
C LEU A 129 -13.05 8.92 -5.69
N PRO A 130 -14.11 8.32 -5.12
CA PRO A 130 -15.42 8.96 -5.03
C PRO A 130 -15.37 10.15 -4.04
N GLU A 131 -16.43 10.95 -3.99
CA GLU A 131 -16.53 12.06 -3.01
C GLU A 131 -16.34 11.59 -1.56
N SER A 132 -16.89 10.42 -1.24
CA SER A 132 -16.67 9.73 0.03
C SER A 132 -16.87 8.21 -0.16
N GLY A 133 -16.29 7.41 0.74
CA GLY A 133 -16.49 5.95 0.65
C GLY A 133 -15.36 5.15 1.28
N PRO A 134 -14.42 4.61 0.49
CA PRO A 134 -13.35 3.78 1.03
C PRO A 134 -12.44 4.59 1.96
N TYR A 135 -11.89 3.94 2.97
CA TYR A 135 -10.77 4.53 3.70
C TYR A 135 -9.53 4.52 2.81
N VAL A 136 -8.86 5.65 2.74
CA VAL A 136 -7.58 5.79 2.04
C VAL A 136 -6.50 6.04 3.05
N ILE A 137 -5.48 5.20 3.05
CA ILE A 137 -4.26 5.38 3.82
C ILE A 137 -3.15 5.70 2.82
N ASP A 138 -2.56 6.88 2.90
CA ASP A 138 -1.36 7.23 2.13
C ASP A 138 -0.14 7.11 3.03
N ALA A 139 0.75 6.22 2.67
CA ALA A 139 2.00 5.95 3.35
C ALA A 139 3.17 6.33 2.46
N GLY A 140 3.87 7.38 2.84
CA GLY A 140 5.02 7.90 2.12
C GLY A 140 6.22 8.10 3.02
N ASN A 141 7.40 8.00 2.46
CA ASN A 141 8.65 8.32 3.12
C ASN A 141 9.66 8.94 2.15
N ASP A 142 10.49 9.80 2.69
CA ASP A 142 11.68 10.37 2.04
C ASP A 142 12.93 9.89 2.80
N ASP A 143 14.07 10.50 2.57
CA ASP A 143 15.36 10.14 3.16
C ASP A 143 15.33 10.06 4.70
N SER A 144 14.57 10.95 5.36
CA SER A 144 14.54 11.08 6.82
C SER A 144 13.15 11.34 7.42
N VAL A 145 12.11 11.41 6.60
CA VAL A 145 10.73 11.69 7.04
C VAL A 145 9.80 10.60 6.57
N ALA A 146 8.95 10.14 7.45
CA ALA A 146 7.85 9.23 7.12
C ALA A 146 6.52 9.89 7.46
N GLN A 147 5.51 9.64 6.63
CA GLN A 147 4.14 10.10 6.87
C GLN A 147 3.16 8.94 6.65
N CYS A 148 2.10 8.96 7.42
CA CYS A 148 0.95 8.10 7.25
C CYS A 148 -0.31 8.92 7.51
N LEU A 149 -1.17 9.03 6.51
CA LEU A 149 -2.40 9.82 6.55
C LEU A 149 -3.58 8.91 6.24
N ILE A 150 -4.69 9.10 6.96
CA ILE A 150 -5.92 8.34 6.73
C ILE A 150 -7.09 9.28 6.51
N GLY A 151 -7.98 8.92 5.58
CA GLY A 151 -9.23 9.65 5.30
C GLY A 151 -10.23 8.79 4.57
N ASN A 152 -11.50 9.22 4.50
CA ASN A 152 -12.58 8.55 3.77
C ASN A 152 -13.46 9.52 2.95
N GLY A 153 -12.99 10.75 2.76
CA GLY A 153 -13.66 11.79 1.99
C GLY A 153 -14.83 12.46 2.70
N SER A 154 -15.16 12.10 3.95
CA SER A 154 -16.20 12.81 4.71
C SER A 154 -15.67 14.14 5.24
N GLU A 155 -16.58 15.08 5.57
CA GLU A 155 -16.20 16.35 6.19
C GLU A 155 -15.36 16.19 7.46
N GLN A 156 -15.62 15.11 8.21
CA GLN A 156 -14.94 14.82 9.48
C GLN A 156 -13.59 14.12 9.28
N LEU A 157 -13.42 13.44 8.14
CA LEU A 157 -12.23 12.67 7.82
C LEU A 157 -11.91 12.80 6.32
N PRO A 158 -11.46 13.99 5.86
CA PRO A 158 -11.17 14.22 4.44
C PRO A 158 -10.06 13.31 3.94
N TYR A 159 -10.02 13.05 2.64
CA TYR A 159 -8.95 12.23 2.06
C TYR A 159 -7.57 12.86 2.28
N PRO A 160 -6.49 12.07 2.35
CA PRO A 160 -5.11 12.54 2.51
C PRO A 160 -4.75 13.70 1.55
N TYR A 161 -5.18 13.61 0.30
CA TYR A 161 -4.86 14.58 -0.76
C TYR A 161 -5.69 15.87 -0.68
N GLN A 162 -6.77 15.88 0.08
CA GLN A 162 -7.52 17.09 0.41
C GLN A 162 -6.86 17.87 1.58
N VAL A 163 -6.21 17.12 2.50
CA VAL A 163 -5.49 17.68 3.64
C VAL A 163 -4.12 18.21 3.23
N LEU A 164 -3.40 17.46 2.40
CA LEU A 164 -2.06 17.76 1.90
C LEU A 164 -2.05 17.73 0.35
N PRO A 165 -2.54 18.78 -0.33
CA PRO A 165 -2.60 18.83 -1.79
C PRO A 165 -1.23 18.72 -2.48
N GLU A 166 -0.16 19.11 -1.78
CA GLU A 166 1.20 18.99 -2.28
C GLU A 166 1.64 17.55 -2.58
N LEU A 167 0.96 16.55 -2.01
CA LEU A 167 1.22 15.14 -2.30
C LEU A 167 0.86 14.74 -3.74
N ILE A 168 -0.02 15.48 -4.38
CA ILE A 168 -0.48 15.25 -5.76
C ILE A 168 -0.09 16.39 -6.71
N ASP A 169 0.71 17.37 -6.27
CA ASP A 169 1.18 18.45 -7.11
C ASP A 169 2.27 17.96 -8.08
N THR A 170 1.86 17.67 -9.30
CA THR A 170 2.73 17.19 -10.37
C THR A 170 3.60 18.28 -11.01
N ALA A 171 3.38 19.57 -10.68
CA ALA A 171 4.23 20.66 -11.16
C ALA A 171 5.59 20.70 -10.44
N VAL A 172 5.65 20.14 -9.24
CA VAL A 172 6.91 20.00 -8.49
C VAL A 172 7.72 18.83 -9.03
N LYS A 173 8.92 19.13 -9.54
CA LYS A 173 9.83 18.08 -10.02
C LYS A 173 10.23 17.14 -8.89
N GLU A 174 9.92 15.88 -9.06
CA GLU A 174 10.38 14.83 -8.15
C GLU A 174 11.88 14.62 -8.31
N LYS A 175 12.56 14.36 -7.20
CA LYS A 175 13.96 13.91 -7.22
C LYS A 175 13.99 12.44 -7.64
N ASN A 176 13.79 12.21 -8.94
CA ASN A 176 13.88 10.85 -9.47
C ASN A 176 15.36 10.41 -9.41
N ARG A 177 15.70 9.56 -8.44
CA ARG A 177 17.04 9.00 -8.26
C ARG A 177 16.96 7.48 -8.39
N PRO A 178 16.91 6.95 -9.63
CA PRO A 178 17.01 5.52 -9.81
C PRO A 178 18.33 5.04 -9.25
N SER A 179 18.32 4.08 -8.33
CA SER A 179 19.53 3.45 -7.83
C SER A 179 19.76 2.12 -8.53
N CYS A 180 20.99 1.92 -9.05
CA CYS A 180 21.36 0.70 -9.76
C CYS A 180 21.84 -0.42 -8.81
N SER A 181 22.13 -0.09 -7.54
CA SER A 181 22.61 -1.06 -6.55
C SER A 181 22.01 -0.81 -5.16
N LEU A 182 22.08 -1.83 -4.29
CA LEU A 182 21.69 -1.72 -2.89
C LEU A 182 22.54 -0.65 -2.16
N ALA A 183 23.85 -0.61 -2.39
CA ALA A 183 24.75 0.35 -1.76
C ALA A 183 24.38 1.81 -2.09
N GLU A 184 24.10 2.09 -3.36
CA GLU A 184 23.64 3.41 -3.79
C GLU A 184 22.30 3.79 -3.18
N SER A 185 21.38 2.84 -3.13
CA SER A 185 20.05 2.98 -2.52
C SER A 185 20.13 3.34 -1.02
N LEU A 186 21.02 2.66 -0.28
CA LEU A 186 21.26 2.92 1.14
C LEU A 186 21.97 4.25 1.41
N GLY A 187 22.71 4.78 0.42
CA GLY A 187 23.31 6.11 0.49
C GLY A 187 22.28 7.25 0.48
N HIS A 188 21.07 6.96 0.01
CA HIS A 188 19.98 7.95 -0.12
C HIS A 188 18.86 7.78 0.92
N GLN A 189 18.64 6.59 1.43
CA GLN A 189 17.55 6.30 2.36
C GLN A 189 18.01 5.34 3.45
N GLY A 190 17.72 5.66 4.70
CA GLY A 190 17.99 4.78 5.83
C GLY A 190 17.30 3.42 5.68
N LEU A 191 18.03 2.33 5.96
CA LEU A 191 17.58 0.94 5.79
C LEU A 191 16.21 0.65 6.38
N PHE A 192 15.90 1.26 7.52
CA PHE A 192 14.67 0.99 8.29
C PHE A 192 13.53 1.99 8.04
N MET A 193 13.69 3.00 7.18
CA MET A 193 12.65 4.00 6.93
C MET A 193 11.36 3.36 6.40
N ASN A 194 11.46 2.43 5.47
CA ASN A 194 10.31 1.67 4.96
C ASN A 194 9.60 0.87 6.08
N GLN A 195 10.36 0.30 7.02
CA GLN A 195 9.81 -0.45 8.15
C GLN A 195 9.04 0.48 9.11
N TRP A 196 9.57 1.65 9.41
CA TRP A 196 8.88 2.65 10.23
C TRP A 196 7.56 3.08 9.60
N THR A 197 7.58 3.44 8.31
CA THR A 197 6.39 3.83 7.55
C THR A 197 5.35 2.71 7.53
N ALA A 198 5.77 1.48 7.23
CA ALA A 198 4.87 0.33 7.18
C ALA A 198 4.27 -0.03 8.55
N THR A 199 4.95 0.30 9.65
CA THR A 199 4.44 0.08 11.01
C THR A 199 3.34 1.09 11.38
N ALA A 200 3.33 2.26 10.75
CA ALA A 200 2.32 3.29 10.98
C ALA A 200 0.99 3.01 10.24
N VAL A 201 1.02 2.17 9.20
CA VAL A 201 -0.16 1.71 8.44
C VAL A 201 -0.92 0.65 9.22
#